data_a3238ab10930084f00be483e8099cec9
#
_entry.id   a3238ab10930084f00be483e8099cec9
#
_cell.length_a   1.000
_cell.length_b   1.000
_cell.length_c   1.000
_cell.angle_alpha   90.00
_cell.angle_beta   90.00
_cell.angle_gamma   90.00
#
_symmetry.space_group_name_H-M   'P 1'
#
loop_
_entity.id
_entity.type
_entity.pdbx_description
1 polymer ?
#
loop_
_entity_poly.entity_id
_entity_poly.type
_entity_poly.pdbx_seq_one_letter_code
_entity_poly.pdbx_strand_id
1 'polypeptide(L)'
;MPDNQILTLDQMRRAEAALIAAGTPVQALMDRAGRGAAHWVWRMAAGRAVTVLVGPGNNGGDGWVLAEELRQRGGAVTVVEAHPPRGAAAEAAKAAYRGAVLGREGVTDGVVLVDALFGSGLTRALAGEDAALLVRLAHSHPLRIALDLPSGIDTDSGAALNAGLPDYALTLALGAYKFAHFLMPGAARAAEVRLVPIGCAAVAGAAQVVTRPVLSAPPVDAHKYRRG
;
A
#
# COMPACT_ATOMS: atom_id res chain seq x y z
N MET A 1 -11.18 0.44 -15.97
CA MET A 1 -11.41 0.25 -14.52
C MET A 1 -11.54 1.61 -13.89
N PRO A 2 -12.32 1.80 -12.84
CA PRO A 2 -12.45 3.11 -12.20
C PRO A 2 -11.19 3.38 -11.36
N ASP A 3 -10.22 4.04 -11.98
CA ASP A 3 -8.92 4.31 -11.35
C ASP A 3 -8.97 5.51 -10.38
N ASN A 4 -10.15 6.00 -10.04
CA ASN A 4 -10.36 7.19 -9.23
C ASN A 4 -11.32 6.99 -8.05
N GLN A 5 -11.81 5.77 -7.79
CA GLN A 5 -12.74 5.53 -6.68
C GLN A 5 -12.03 5.53 -5.33
N ILE A 6 -12.71 6.12 -4.34
CA ILE A 6 -12.32 6.11 -2.93
C ILE A 6 -13.32 5.25 -2.18
N LEU A 7 -12.84 4.19 -1.54
CA LEU A 7 -13.66 3.21 -0.84
C LEU A 7 -13.46 3.27 0.67
N THR A 8 -14.56 3.05 1.40
CA THR A 8 -14.47 2.70 2.82
C THR A 8 -13.91 1.29 2.97
N LEU A 9 -13.45 0.96 4.16
CA LEU A 9 -12.98 -0.40 4.49
C LEU A 9 -14.03 -1.47 4.13
N ASP A 10 -15.30 -1.21 4.44
CA ASP A 10 -16.39 -2.14 4.15
C ASP A 10 -16.67 -2.27 2.65
N GLN A 11 -16.64 -1.17 1.90
CA GLN A 11 -16.75 -1.19 0.44
C GLN A 11 -15.58 -1.97 -0.19
N MET A 12 -14.35 -1.77 0.28
CA MET A 12 -13.19 -2.49 -0.21
C MET A 12 -13.31 -3.99 0.02
N ARG A 13 -13.67 -4.40 1.24
CA ARG A 13 -13.91 -5.82 1.58
C ARG A 13 -14.98 -6.46 0.69
N ARG A 14 -16.08 -5.75 0.42
CA ARG A 14 -17.13 -6.24 -0.50
C ARG A 14 -16.63 -6.36 -1.93
N ALA A 15 -15.83 -5.41 -2.41
CA ALA A 15 -15.26 -5.47 -3.75
C ALA A 15 -14.30 -6.66 -3.91
N GLU A 16 -13.46 -6.95 -2.92
CA GLU A 16 -12.60 -8.14 -2.90
C GLU A 16 -13.41 -9.43 -2.83
N ALA A 17 -14.43 -9.48 -1.95
CA ALA A 17 -15.30 -10.64 -1.83
C ALA A 17 -16.05 -10.93 -3.15
N ALA A 18 -16.47 -9.91 -3.89
CA ALA A 18 -17.08 -10.06 -5.19
C ALA A 18 -16.13 -10.66 -6.23
N LEU A 19 -14.84 -10.26 -6.23
CA LEU A 19 -13.81 -10.86 -7.08
C LEU A 19 -13.59 -12.34 -6.75
N ILE A 20 -13.57 -12.67 -5.47
CA ILE A 20 -13.40 -14.05 -5.00
C ILE A 20 -14.62 -14.89 -5.41
N ALA A 21 -15.83 -14.38 -5.20
CA ALA A 21 -17.06 -15.05 -5.60
C ALA A 21 -17.16 -15.26 -7.13
N ALA A 22 -16.55 -14.35 -7.91
CA ALA A 22 -16.44 -14.48 -9.37
C ALA A 22 -15.31 -15.45 -9.82
N GLY A 23 -14.66 -16.15 -8.87
CA GLY A 23 -13.68 -17.18 -9.17
C GLY A 23 -12.21 -16.72 -9.16
N THR A 24 -11.91 -15.49 -8.70
CA THR A 24 -10.52 -15.04 -8.53
C THR A 24 -10.00 -15.52 -7.18
N PRO A 25 -9.01 -16.43 -7.10
CA PRO A 25 -8.45 -16.88 -5.83
C PRO A 25 -7.82 -15.72 -5.03
N VAL A 26 -7.88 -15.78 -3.70
CA VAL A 26 -7.23 -14.79 -2.81
C VAL A 26 -5.74 -14.66 -3.14
N GLN A 27 -5.06 -15.77 -3.43
CA GLN A 27 -3.66 -15.77 -3.86
C GLN A 27 -3.44 -14.93 -5.12
N ALA A 28 -4.34 -14.99 -6.10
CA ALA A 28 -4.21 -14.21 -7.33
C ALA A 28 -4.41 -12.70 -7.08
N LEU A 29 -5.25 -12.31 -6.13
CA LEU A 29 -5.37 -10.90 -5.69
C LEU A 29 -4.09 -10.42 -5.03
N MET A 30 -3.54 -11.22 -4.12
CA MET A 30 -2.26 -10.97 -3.43
C MET A 30 -1.10 -10.86 -4.43
N ASP A 31 -1.03 -11.75 -5.42
CA ASP A 31 -0.02 -11.70 -6.48
C ASP A 31 -0.14 -10.41 -7.31
N ARG A 32 -1.35 -9.97 -7.66
CA ARG A 32 -1.55 -8.70 -8.38
C ARG A 32 -1.11 -7.51 -7.54
N ALA A 33 -1.47 -7.48 -6.26
CA ALA A 33 -1.11 -6.42 -5.32
C ALA A 33 0.41 -6.33 -5.15
N GLY A 34 1.06 -7.42 -4.75
CA GLY A 34 2.49 -7.46 -4.46
C GLY A 34 3.35 -7.19 -5.70
N ARG A 35 3.05 -7.81 -6.85
CA ARG A 35 3.80 -7.58 -8.10
C ARG A 35 3.59 -6.18 -8.65
N GLY A 36 2.35 -5.66 -8.59
CA GLY A 36 2.06 -4.29 -9.00
C GLY A 36 2.81 -3.27 -8.15
N ALA A 37 2.84 -3.49 -6.82
CA ALA A 37 3.60 -2.65 -5.90
C ALA A 37 5.11 -2.75 -6.12
N ALA A 38 5.64 -3.94 -6.41
CA ALA A 38 7.06 -4.16 -6.69
C ALA A 38 7.55 -3.32 -7.89
N HIS A 39 6.69 -3.06 -8.89
CA HIS A 39 7.04 -2.19 -10.01
C HIS A 39 7.43 -0.78 -9.56
N TRP A 40 6.66 -0.19 -8.64
CA TRP A 40 6.93 1.13 -8.09
C TRP A 40 8.16 1.14 -7.19
N VAL A 41 8.25 0.14 -6.28
CA VAL A 41 9.40 0.02 -5.38
C VAL A 41 10.70 -0.17 -6.15
N TRP A 42 10.70 -0.99 -7.19
CA TRP A 42 11.86 -1.19 -8.07
C TRP A 42 12.39 0.11 -8.66
N ARG A 43 11.48 0.93 -9.21
CA ARG A 43 11.84 2.23 -9.79
C ARG A 43 12.38 3.21 -8.74
N MET A 44 11.75 3.27 -7.57
CA MET A 44 12.18 4.16 -6.49
C MET A 44 13.47 3.67 -5.80
N ALA A 45 13.65 2.38 -5.68
CA ALA A 45 14.88 1.81 -5.12
C ALA A 45 16.10 2.12 -5.99
N ALA A 46 15.97 2.12 -7.31
CA ALA A 46 17.05 2.43 -8.24
C ALA A 46 18.35 1.67 -7.92
N GLY A 47 18.24 0.35 -7.70
CA GLY A 47 19.35 -0.54 -7.36
C GLY A 47 19.79 -0.54 -5.89
N ARG A 48 19.20 0.29 -5.02
CA ARG A 48 19.50 0.32 -3.58
C ARG A 48 18.83 -0.84 -2.85
N ALA A 49 19.42 -1.25 -1.72
CA ALA A 49 18.88 -2.31 -0.89
C ALA A 49 17.50 -1.93 -0.30
N VAL A 50 16.60 -2.91 -0.31
CA VAL A 50 15.22 -2.78 0.15
C VAL A 50 14.98 -3.67 1.37
N THR A 51 14.46 -3.09 2.43
CA THR A 51 13.93 -3.80 3.59
C THR A 51 12.42 -3.80 3.50
N VAL A 52 11.78 -4.97 3.61
CA VAL A 52 10.32 -5.11 3.63
C VAL A 52 9.89 -5.56 5.02
N LEU A 53 9.19 -4.70 5.76
CA LEU A 53 8.61 -5.03 7.06
C LEU A 53 7.24 -5.67 6.83
N VAL A 54 7.08 -6.93 7.25
CA VAL A 54 5.84 -7.68 7.04
C VAL A 54 5.10 -8.00 8.33
N GLY A 55 3.78 -7.83 8.30
CA GLY A 55 2.87 -8.21 9.37
C GLY A 55 2.16 -9.55 9.12
N PRO A 56 1.23 -9.92 10.02
CA PRO A 56 0.61 -11.24 9.99
C PRO A 56 -0.53 -11.38 8.99
N GLY A 57 -1.08 -10.26 8.47
CA GLY A 57 -2.28 -10.24 7.63
C GLY A 57 -1.99 -10.26 6.13
N ASN A 58 -3.04 -9.99 5.34
CA ASN A 58 -2.93 -9.93 3.88
C ASN A 58 -1.91 -8.89 3.39
N ASN A 59 -1.84 -7.72 4.05
CA ASN A 59 -0.84 -6.70 3.70
C ASN A 59 0.60 -7.23 3.84
N GLY A 60 0.87 -8.03 4.89
CA GLY A 60 2.14 -8.76 5.02
C GLY A 60 2.34 -9.79 3.90
N GLY A 61 1.25 -10.48 3.50
CA GLY A 61 1.25 -11.39 2.35
C GLY A 61 1.63 -10.68 1.04
N ASP A 62 1.03 -9.51 0.78
CA ASP A 62 1.38 -8.65 -0.37
C ASP A 62 2.85 -8.23 -0.30
N GLY A 63 3.36 -7.94 0.92
CA GLY A 63 4.77 -7.64 1.19
C GLY A 63 5.71 -8.80 0.85
N TRP A 64 5.33 -10.06 1.16
CA TRP A 64 6.10 -11.25 0.78
C TRP A 64 6.18 -11.41 -0.73
N VAL A 65 5.05 -11.26 -1.45
CA VAL A 65 5.01 -11.31 -2.93
C VAL A 65 5.88 -10.20 -3.53
N LEU A 66 5.76 -8.98 -3.01
CA LEU A 66 6.56 -7.83 -3.44
C LEU A 66 8.06 -8.12 -3.27
N ALA A 67 8.47 -8.66 -2.12
CA ALA A 67 9.86 -8.98 -1.82
C ALA A 67 10.43 -10.02 -2.79
N GLU A 68 9.67 -11.10 -3.09
CA GLU A 68 10.10 -12.12 -4.03
C GLU A 68 10.20 -11.57 -5.45
N GLU A 69 9.24 -10.76 -5.90
CA GLU A 69 9.28 -10.12 -7.21
C GLU A 69 10.51 -9.21 -7.38
N LEU A 70 10.84 -8.41 -6.35
CA LEU A 70 12.05 -7.58 -6.37
C LEU A 70 13.33 -8.41 -6.41
N ARG A 71 13.38 -9.49 -5.62
CA ARG A 71 14.52 -10.42 -5.60
C ARG A 71 14.71 -11.10 -6.96
N GLN A 72 13.64 -11.56 -7.59
CA GLN A 72 13.68 -12.18 -8.93
C GLN A 72 14.18 -11.21 -10.02
N ARG A 73 13.95 -9.91 -9.84
CA ARG A 73 14.51 -8.86 -10.69
C ARG A 73 16.00 -8.57 -10.41
N GLY A 74 16.61 -9.26 -9.45
CA GLY A 74 18.01 -9.05 -9.06
C GLY A 74 18.23 -7.98 -8.00
N GLY A 75 17.15 -7.53 -7.30
CA GLY A 75 17.26 -6.58 -6.19
C GLY A 75 17.84 -7.19 -4.93
N ALA A 76 18.60 -6.41 -4.17
CA ALA A 76 19.01 -6.75 -2.81
C ALA A 76 17.83 -6.51 -1.86
N VAL A 77 17.18 -7.60 -1.39
CA VAL A 77 15.97 -7.53 -0.57
C VAL A 77 16.13 -8.34 0.69
N THR A 78 15.78 -7.73 1.81
CA THR A 78 15.70 -8.40 3.11
C THR A 78 14.31 -8.19 3.69
N VAL A 79 13.65 -9.26 4.15
CA VAL A 79 12.37 -9.17 4.85
C VAL A 79 12.61 -9.16 6.35
N VAL A 80 11.96 -8.23 7.06
CA VAL A 80 11.85 -8.24 8.53
C VAL A 80 10.45 -8.75 8.87
N GLU A 81 10.39 -9.92 9.46
CA GLU A 81 9.13 -10.55 9.88
C GLU A 81 8.77 -10.09 11.29
N ALA A 82 7.78 -9.20 11.41
CA ALA A 82 7.29 -8.77 12.71
C ALA A 82 6.45 -9.85 13.39
N HIS A 83 5.64 -10.55 12.62
CA HIS A 83 4.79 -11.66 13.08
C HIS A 83 4.67 -12.72 11.99
N PRO A 84 4.56 -14.00 12.36
CA PRO A 84 4.26 -15.06 11.41
C PRO A 84 2.97 -14.77 10.64
N PRO A 85 2.90 -15.10 9.34
CA PRO A 85 1.70 -14.89 8.55
C PRO A 85 0.53 -15.71 9.10
N ARG A 86 -0.67 -15.17 8.95
CA ARG A 86 -1.93 -15.83 9.32
C ARG A 86 -2.80 -15.94 8.07
N GLY A 87 -3.16 -17.15 7.73
CA GLY A 87 -4.00 -17.45 6.56
C GLY A 87 -3.20 -17.99 5.37
N ALA A 88 -3.83 -18.93 4.67
CA ALA A 88 -3.18 -19.77 3.67
C ALA A 88 -2.47 -18.99 2.54
N ALA A 89 -3.04 -17.87 2.09
CA ALA A 89 -2.45 -17.06 1.03
C ALA A 89 -1.14 -16.39 1.48
N ALA A 90 -1.12 -15.79 2.68
CA ALA A 90 0.09 -15.14 3.22
C ALA A 90 1.16 -16.18 3.58
N GLU A 91 0.77 -17.35 4.08
CA GLU A 91 1.68 -18.48 4.35
C GLU A 91 2.32 -18.99 3.06
N ALA A 92 1.52 -19.14 1.99
CA ALA A 92 2.02 -19.55 0.68
C ALA A 92 2.98 -18.50 0.09
N ALA A 93 2.67 -17.20 0.23
CA ALA A 93 3.53 -16.13 -0.21
C ALA A 93 4.89 -16.14 0.54
N LYS A 94 4.88 -16.32 1.86
CA LYS A 94 6.11 -16.50 2.66
C LYS A 94 6.89 -17.75 2.20
N ALA A 95 6.20 -18.86 2.00
CA ALA A 95 6.84 -20.12 1.56
C ALA A 95 7.47 -20.00 0.15
N ALA A 96 6.97 -19.08 -0.68
CA ALA A 96 7.52 -18.80 -2.01
C ALA A 96 8.79 -17.92 -1.97
N TYR A 97 8.95 -17.09 -0.94
CA TYR A 97 10.10 -16.20 -0.81
C TYR A 97 11.41 -16.99 -0.59
N ARG A 98 12.46 -16.60 -1.33
CA ARG A 98 13.78 -17.27 -1.33
C ARG A 98 14.93 -16.36 -0.87
N GLY A 99 14.62 -15.17 -0.38
CA GLY A 99 15.63 -14.22 0.11
C GLY A 99 15.90 -14.32 1.60
N ALA A 100 16.62 -13.32 2.11
CA ALA A 100 16.96 -13.21 3.53
C ALA A 100 15.74 -12.80 4.36
N VAL A 101 15.50 -13.50 5.47
CA VAL A 101 14.46 -13.18 6.45
C VAL A 101 15.11 -12.96 7.81
N LEU A 102 14.79 -11.84 8.43
CA LEU A 102 15.20 -11.48 9.78
C LEU A 102 13.97 -11.43 10.69
N GLY A 103 14.17 -11.76 11.95
CA GLY A 103 13.18 -11.51 12.99
C GLY A 103 13.16 -10.04 13.42
N ARG A 104 12.30 -9.73 14.39
CA ARG A 104 12.06 -8.36 14.90
C ARG A 104 13.32 -7.62 15.33
N GLU A 105 14.31 -8.32 15.91
CA GLU A 105 15.57 -7.74 16.40
C GLU A 105 16.64 -7.61 15.31
N GLY A 106 16.30 -8.02 14.08
CA GLY A 106 17.24 -7.94 12.97
C GLY A 106 17.63 -6.50 12.64
N VAL A 107 18.91 -6.31 12.33
CA VAL A 107 19.46 -5.04 11.85
C VAL A 107 19.57 -5.11 10.34
N THR A 108 19.09 -4.09 9.67
CA THR A 108 19.16 -3.94 8.22
C THR A 108 19.81 -2.62 7.85
N ASP A 109 20.69 -2.67 6.87
CA ASP A 109 21.39 -1.49 6.32
C ASP A 109 20.75 -1.02 4.99
N GLY A 110 19.43 -1.18 4.85
CA GLY A 110 18.70 -0.78 3.66
C GLY A 110 18.54 0.74 3.55
N VAL A 111 18.43 1.22 2.31
CA VAL A 111 18.08 2.63 2.06
C VAL A 111 16.56 2.79 1.96
N VAL A 112 15.87 1.75 1.49
CA VAL A 112 14.43 1.75 1.24
C VAL A 112 13.74 0.84 2.24
N LEU A 113 12.78 1.39 2.98
CA LEU A 113 11.84 0.62 3.80
C LEU A 113 10.50 0.52 3.07
N VAL A 114 9.99 -0.68 2.92
CA VAL A 114 8.60 -0.93 2.56
C VAL A 114 7.85 -1.37 3.81
N ASP A 115 6.91 -0.56 4.25
CA ASP A 115 6.00 -0.86 5.36
C ASP A 115 4.81 -1.67 4.84
N ALA A 116 4.84 -2.97 5.07
CA ALA A 116 3.76 -3.92 4.84
C ALA A 116 3.30 -4.55 6.17
N LEU A 117 3.45 -3.83 7.29
CA LEU A 117 3.12 -4.33 8.61
C LEU A 117 1.60 -4.46 8.79
N PHE A 118 0.85 -3.36 8.56
CA PHE A 118 -0.61 -3.36 8.56
C PHE A 118 -1.14 -2.41 7.48
N GLY A 119 -2.14 -2.86 6.72
CA GLY A 119 -2.88 -2.03 5.75
C GLY A 119 -4.26 -1.64 6.28
N SER A 120 -5.23 -1.53 5.37
CA SER A 120 -6.60 -1.09 5.64
C SER A 120 -7.40 -1.93 6.64
N GLY A 121 -6.91 -3.10 7.02
CA GLY A 121 -7.55 -3.94 8.04
C GLY A 121 -7.32 -3.52 9.50
N LEU A 122 -6.46 -2.54 9.77
CA LEU A 122 -6.11 -2.11 11.11
C LEU A 122 -7.20 -1.18 11.69
N THR A 123 -7.77 -1.56 12.84
CA THR A 123 -8.85 -0.81 13.51
C THR A 123 -8.49 -0.38 14.93
N ARG A 124 -7.26 -0.62 15.35
CA ARG A 124 -6.76 -0.30 16.70
C ARG A 124 -5.31 0.14 16.63
N ALA A 125 -4.85 0.81 17.69
CA ALA A 125 -3.45 1.17 17.82
C ALA A 125 -2.53 -0.04 17.64
N LEU A 126 -1.36 0.18 17.03
CA LEU A 126 -0.28 -0.79 17.01
C LEU A 126 0.11 -1.14 18.44
N ALA A 127 0.43 -2.41 18.70
CA ALA A 127 1.07 -2.80 19.92
C ALA A 127 2.40 -2.03 20.10
N GLY A 128 2.79 -1.74 21.35
CA GLY A 128 3.96 -0.90 21.60
C GLY A 128 5.24 -1.41 20.94
N GLU A 129 5.42 -2.73 20.92
CA GLU A 129 6.55 -3.38 20.25
C GLU A 129 6.50 -3.28 18.72
N ASP A 130 5.31 -3.29 18.10
CA ASP A 130 5.14 -3.11 16.65
C ASP A 130 5.42 -1.65 16.26
N ALA A 131 4.91 -0.71 17.05
CA ALA A 131 5.20 0.70 16.85
C ALA A 131 6.69 1.00 17.00
N ALA A 132 7.34 0.45 18.03
CA ALA A 132 8.79 0.62 18.25
C ALA A 132 9.62 0.02 17.10
N LEU A 133 9.26 -1.16 16.59
CA LEU A 133 9.91 -1.78 15.44
C LEU A 133 9.78 -0.93 14.19
N LEU A 134 8.57 -0.47 13.87
CA LEU A 134 8.30 0.39 12.73
C LEU A 134 9.11 1.69 12.80
N VAL A 135 9.11 2.37 13.95
CA VAL A 135 9.84 3.62 14.16
C VAL A 135 11.35 3.39 14.05
N ARG A 136 11.87 2.31 14.64
CA ARG A 136 13.31 1.95 14.55
C ARG A 136 13.75 1.77 13.09
N LEU A 137 13.00 0.99 12.31
CA LEU A 137 13.31 0.77 10.89
C LEU A 137 13.15 2.05 10.09
N ALA A 138 12.12 2.86 10.37
CA ALA A 138 11.92 4.12 9.68
C ALA A 138 13.07 5.13 9.91
N HIS A 139 13.69 5.13 11.08
CA HIS A 139 14.86 5.98 11.37
C HIS A 139 16.11 5.56 10.60
N SER A 140 16.32 4.26 10.38
CA SER A 140 17.48 3.75 9.65
C SER A 140 17.30 3.76 8.12
N HIS A 141 16.12 4.06 7.62
CA HIS A 141 15.81 4.04 6.18
C HIS A 141 15.28 5.40 5.72
N PRO A 142 16.07 6.19 4.99
CA PRO A 142 15.67 7.54 4.56
C PRO A 142 14.52 7.56 3.55
N LEU A 143 14.36 6.49 2.74
CA LEU A 143 13.26 6.36 1.79
C LEU A 143 12.23 5.34 2.29
N ARG A 144 11.04 5.80 2.62
CA ARG A 144 9.96 4.97 3.17
C ARG A 144 8.77 4.93 2.23
N ILE A 145 8.28 3.72 1.97
CA ILE A 145 7.12 3.44 1.11
C ILE A 145 6.10 2.65 1.92
N ALA A 146 4.86 3.11 2.00
CA ALA A 146 3.79 2.36 2.64
C ALA A 146 3.06 1.48 1.61
N LEU A 147 2.77 0.24 1.97
CA LEU A 147 1.94 -0.66 1.19
C LEU A 147 0.51 -0.59 1.70
N ASP A 148 -0.43 -0.26 0.85
CA ASP A 148 -1.84 0.01 1.09
C ASP A 148 -2.09 1.31 1.88
N LEU A 149 -1.66 1.38 3.12
CA LEU A 149 -1.73 2.54 4.03
C LEU A 149 -0.50 2.59 4.93
N PRO A 150 -0.09 3.79 5.40
CA PRO A 150 0.83 3.88 6.53
C PRO A 150 0.32 3.09 7.72
N SER A 151 1.13 2.17 8.26
CA SER A 151 0.73 1.38 9.43
C SER A 151 0.43 2.27 10.63
N GLY A 152 -0.72 2.05 11.27
CA GLY A 152 -1.19 2.87 12.39
C GLY A 152 -2.13 4.01 11.99
N ILE A 153 -2.55 4.09 10.73
CA ILE A 153 -3.58 5.03 10.26
C ILE A 153 -4.92 4.29 10.08
N ASP A 154 -5.99 4.88 10.62
CA ASP A 154 -7.35 4.36 10.42
C ASP A 154 -7.84 4.63 8.99
N THR A 155 -8.37 3.60 8.36
CA THR A 155 -8.71 3.58 6.92
C THR A 155 -9.76 4.60 6.53
N ASP A 156 -10.79 4.76 7.34
CA ASP A 156 -11.98 5.53 6.96
C ASP A 156 -11.91 6.98 7.46
N SER A 157 -11.27 7.21 8.59
CA SER A 157 -11.15 8.56 9.18
C SER A 157 -9.81 9.25 8.89
N GLY A 158 -8.78 8.51 8.51
CA GLY A 158 -7.42 9.03 8.38
C GLY A 158 -6.76 9.39 9.72
N ALA A 159 -7.38 9.04 10.84
CA ALA A 159 -6.83 9.31 12.17
C ALA A 159 -5.57 8.49 12.43
N ALA A 160 -4.59 9.11 13.08
CA ALA A 160 -3.42 8.39 13.58
C ALA A 160 -3.81 7.64 14.88
N LEU A 161 -3.66 6.32 14.86
CA LEU A 161 -3.98 5.44 15.98
C LEU A 161 -2.85 5.38 17.01
N ASN A 162 -1.64 5.80 16.63
CA ASN A 162 -0.48 5.91 17.50
C ASN A 162 0.18 7.30 17.33
N ALA A 163 0.84 7.76 18.39
CA ALA A 163 1.76 8.90 18.29
C ALA A 163 3.09 8.47 17.64
N GLY A 164 3.82 9.42 17.04
CA GLY A 164 5.18 9.20 16.55
C GLY A 164 5.31 8.29 15.32
N LEU A 165 4.21 8.06 14.60
CA LEU A 165 4.26 7.29 13.34
C LEU A 165 5.15 7.98 12.30
N PRO A 166 5.88 7.22 11.47
CA PRO A 166 6.74 7.78 10.43
C PRO A 166 5.95 8.43 9.30
N ASP A 167 6.62 9.31 8.55
CA ASP A 167 6.14 9.85 7.29
C ASP A 167 6.76 9.06 6.13
N TYR A 168 6.03 8.97 5.02
CA TYR A 168 6.42 8.20 3.84
C TYR A 168 6.67 9.13 2.65
N ALA A 169 7.43 8.68 1.66
CA ALA A 169 7.62 9.37 0.40
C ALA A 169 6.57 8.95 -0.64
N LEU A 170 6.07 7.71 -0.48
CA LEU A 170 5.08 7.12 -1.38
C LEU A 170 4.18 6.16 -0.60
N THR A 171 2.90 6.16 -0.92
CA THR A 171 1.95 5.12 -0.50
C THR A 171 1.36 4.44 -1.72
N LEU A 172 1.34 3.11 -1.71
CA LEU A 172 0.85 2.28 -2.80
C LEU A 172 -0.54 1.73 -2.43
N ALA A 173 -1.59 2.45 -2.82
CA ALA A 173 -2.97 2.07 -2.54
C ALA A 173 -3.37 0.82 -3.34
N LEU A 174 -3.73 -0.27 -2.66
CA LEU A 174 -4.09 -1.53 -3.29
C LEU A 174 -5.59 -1.57 -3.65
N GLY A 175 -5.90 -1.86 -4.90
CA GLY A 175 -7.26 -2.05 -5.42
C GLY A 175 -8.07 -0.78 -5.61
N ALA A 176 -8.12 0.09 -4.63
CA ALA A 176 -8.77 1.40 -4.68
C ALA A 176 -8.09 2.37 -3.70
N TYR A 177 -8.34 3.66 -3.86
CA TYR A 177 -8.00 4.64 -2.83
C TYR A 177 -8.90 4.42 -1.60
N LYS A 178 -8.40 4.82 -0.42
CA LYS A 178 -9.13 4.86 0.85
C LYS A 178 -9.23 6.31 1.34
N PHE A 179 -10.19 6.61 2.19
CA PHE A 179 -10.36 7.95 2.72
C PHE A 179 -9.11 8.45 3.45
N ALA A 180 -8.39 7.59 4.14
CA ALA A 180 -7.14 7.92 4.82
C ALA A 180 -6.06 8.49 3.91
N HIS A 181 -6.09 8.22 2.60
CA HIS A 181 -5.14 8.83 1.65
C HIS A 181 -5.39 10.33 1.43
N PHE A 182 -6.57 10.84 1.80
CA PHE A 182 -7.00 12.22 1.54
C PHE A 182 -7.40 12.97 2.80
N LEU A 183 -7.62 12.28 3.92
CA LEU A 183 -8.00 12.89 5.19
C LEU A 183 -6.78 13.05 6.12
N MET A 184 -6.70 14.21 6.77
CA MET A 184 -5.66 14.51 7.74
C MET A 184 -5.91 13.79 9.08
N PRO A 185 -4.87 13.33 9.79
CA PRO A 185 -3.44 13.46 9.48
C PRO A 185 -2.88 12.38 8.55
N GLY A 186 -3.65 11.38 8.17
CA GLY A 186 -3.22 10.25 7.33
C GLY A 186 -2.63 10.71 5.99
N ALA A 187 -3.30 11.64 5.31
CA ALA A 187 -2.86 12.20 4.03
C ALA A 187 -1.46 12.83 4.09
N ALA A 188 -1.15 13.56 5.18
CA ALA A 188 0.17 14.15 5.35
C ALA A 188 1.27 13.09 5.46
N ARG A 189 0.99 11.95 6.11
CA ARG A 189 1.94 10.85 6.25
C ARG A 189 2.07 10.01 5.00
N ALA A 190 0.96 9.82 4.28
CA ALA A 190 0.92 9.03 3.04
C ALA A 190 1.71 9.70 1.89
N ALA A 191 1.86 11.02 1.93
CA ALA A 191 2.49 11.87 0.91
C ALA A 191 1.95 11.59 -0.51
N GLU A 192 2.79 11.17 -1.45
CA GLU A 192 2.33 10.80 -2.79
C GLU A 192 1.63 9.44 -2.76
N VAL A 193 0.45 9.35 -3.38
CA VAL A 193 -0.31 8.09 -3.42
C VAL A 193 -0.41 7.60 -4.87
N ARG A 194 -0.10 6.33 -5.09
CA ARG A 194 -0.25 5.65 -6.38
C ARG A 194 -1.16 4.45 -6.24
N LEU A 195 -2.10 4.33 -7.16
CA LEU A 195 -3.00 3.17 -7.22
C LEU A 195 -2.28 1.97 -7.83
N VAL A 196 -2.41 0.83 -7.18
CA VAL A 196 -2.04 -0.50 -7.69
C VAL A 196 -3.34 -1.27 -7.94
N PRO A 197 -3.76 -1.43 -9.19
CA PRO A 197 -5.03 -2.10 -9.49
C PRO A 197 -4.93 -3.61 -9.25
N ILE A 198 -5.93 -4.18 -8.59
CA ILE A 198 -6.05 -5.64 -8.37
C ILE A 198 -7.22 -6.26 -9.12
N GLY A 199 -8.00 -5.44 -9.83
CA GLY A 199 -9.14 -5.87 -10.63
C GLY A 199 -10.51 -5.50 -10.07
N CYS A 200 -10.57 -4.65 -9.03
CA CYS A 200 -11.86 -4.20 -8.46
C CYS A 200 -12.71 -3.49 -9.51
N ALA A 201 -14.00 -3.86 -9.56
CA ALA A 201 -14.99 -3.17 -10.37
C ALA A 201 -15.39 -1.81 -9.75
N ALA A 202 -16.16 -1.03 -10.51
CA ALA A 202 -16.78 0.18 -9.98
C ALA A 202 -17.78 -0.17 -8.86
N VAL A 203 -17.69 0.53 -7.75
CA VAL A 203 -18.57 0.37 -6.59
C VAL A 203 -19.61 1.49 -6.63
N ALA A 204 -20.89 1.13 -6.64
CA ALA A 204 -21.99 2.11 -6.61
C ALA A 204 -21.92 2.96 -5.33
N GLY A 205 -22.05 4.28 -5.49
CA GLY A 205 -22.01 5.21 -4.37
C GLY A 205 -20.59 5.46 -3.80
N ALA A 206 -19.53 4.94 -4.44
CA ALA A 206 -18.16 5.27 -4.05
C ALA A 206 -17.86 6.76 -4.26
N ALA A 207 -17.12 7.35 -3.32
CA ALA A 207 -16.53 8.66 -3.54
C ALA A 207 -15.47 8.58 -4.66
N GLN A 208 -15.15 9.71 -5.26
CA GLN A 208 -14.18 9.74 -6.35
C GLN A 208 -13.17 10.87 -6.16
N VAL A 209 -11.94 10.59 -6.55
CA VAL A 209 -10.92 11.63 -6.69
C VAL A 209 -11.34 12.55 -7.83
N VAL A 210 -11.41 13.85 -7.54
CA VAL A 210 -11.66 14.87 -8.58
C VAL A 210 -10.41 14.95 -9.45
N THR A 211 -10.55 14.53 -10.70
CA THR A 211 -9.48 14.69 -11.69
C THR A 211 -9.48 16.11 -12.22
N ARG A 212 -8.29 16.61 -12.56
CA ARG A 212 -8.16 17.92 -13.20
C ARG A 212 -9.03 17.94 -14.48
N PRO A 213 -9.95 18.88 -14.65
CA PRO A 213 -10.77 18.94 -15.85
C PRO A 213 -9.87 19.12 -17.08
N VAL A 214 -10.16 18.37 -18.13
CA VAL A 214 -9.54 18.59 -19.44
C VAL A 214 -10.09 19.92 -19.99
N LEU A 215 -9.28 20.96 -19.91
CA LEU A 215 -9.64 22.24 -20.52
C LEU A 215 -9.39 22.10 -22.03
N SER A 216 -10.45 21.94 -22.81
CA SER A 216 -10.37 22.12 -24.25
C SER A 216 -10.16 23.59 -24.57
N ALA A 217 -9.27 23.90 -25.51
CA ALA A 217 -9.16 25.26 -26.04
C ALA A 217 -10.53 25.69 -26.57
N PRO A 218 -10.97 26.91 -26.24
CA PRO A 218 -12.21 27.43 -26.80
C PRO A 218 -12.10 27.47 -28.34
N PRO A 219 -13.23 27.26 -29.07
CA PRO A 219 -13.24 27.45 -30.51
C PRO A 219 -12.65 28.81 -30.89
N VAL A 220 -11.99 28.90 -32.06
CA VAL A 220 -11.30 30.12 -32.51
C VAL A 220 -12.21 31.33 -32.58
N ASP A 221 -13.52 31.12 -32.75
CA ASP A 221 -14.57 32.13 -32.82
C ASP A 221 -15.28 32.40 -31.46
N ALA A 222 -14.82 31.74 -30.37
CA ALA A 222 -15.41 31.90 -29.04
C ALA A 222 -15.06 33.27 -28.45
N HIS A 223 -15.97 34.21 -28.53
CA HIS A 223 -15.83 35.50 -27.90
C HIS A 223 -16.34 35.48 -26.45
N LYS A 224 -15.68 36.24 -25.56
CA LYS A 224 -16.03 36.34 -24.12
C LYS A 224 -17.49 36.66 -23.83
N TYR A 225 -18.17 37.38 -24.72
CA TYR A 225 -19.58 37.77 -24.58
C TYR A 225 -20.58 36.73 -25.12
N ARG A 226 -20.12 35.61 -25.71
CA ARG A 226 -21.00 34.49 -26.16
C ARG A 226 -21.03 33.32 -25.18
N ARG A 227 -20.37 33.44 -24.02
CA ARG A 227 -20.38 32.49 -22.94
C ARG A 227 -21.37 32.95 -21.86
N GLY A 228 -22.64 33.09 -22.20
CA GLY A 228 -23.72 33.29 -21.30
C GLY A 228 -24.50 32.04 -21.06
#